data_d1efb1359f85cf50aec39d1ccada43ff
#
_entry.id   d1efb1359f85cf50aec39d1ccada43ff
#
_cell.length_a   1.000
_cell.length_b   1.000
_cell.length_c   1.000
_cell.angle_alpha   90.00
_cell.angle_beta   90.00
_cell.angle_gamma   90.00
#
_symmetry.space_group_name_H-M   'P 1'
#
loop_
_entity.id
_entity.type
_entity.pdbx_description
1 polymer ?
#
loop_
_entity_poly.entity_id
_entity_poly.type
_entity_poly.pdbx_seq_one_letter_code
_entity_poly.pdbx_strand_id
1 'polypeptide(L)' 'MYKVLVCDDEKDIVSAISIYLTSDGYEVIPARNGLEALDIVKHNDVQLVLMDVMMPVMD' A
#
# COMPACT_ATOMS: atom_id res chain seq x y z
N MET A 1 -16.02 -2.55 0.92
CA MET A 1 -15.17 -1.85 -0.05
C MET A 1 -13.86 -2.61 -0.20
N TYR A 2 -13.37 -2.71 -1.43
CA TYR A 2 -12.13 -3.44 -1.72
C TYR A 2 -10.93 -2.61 -1.26
N LYS A 3 -10.13 -3.16 -0.39
CA LYS A 3 -8.99 -2.46 0.20
C LYS A 3 -7.69 -2.89 -0.47
N VAL A 4 -6.90 -1.91 -0.89
CA VAL A 4 -5.61 -2.13 -1.52
C VAL A 4 -4.53 -1.47 -0.68
N LEU A 5 -3.56 -2.26 -0.25
CA LEU A 5 -2.38 -1.75 0.46
C LEU A 5 -1.32 -1.42 -0.57
N VAL A 6 -0.84 -0.18 -0.56
CA VAL A 6 0.22 0.28 -1.46
C VAL A 6 1.46 0.56 -0.63
N CYS A 7 2.50 -0.22 -0.83
CA CYS A 7 3.74 -0.14 -0.07
C CYS A 7 4.89 0.29 -0.97
N ASP A 8 5.38 1.51 -0.78
CA ASP A 8 6.49 2.06 -1.56
C ASP A 8 7.14 3.16 -0.72
N ASP A 9 8.46 3.31 -0.83
CA ASP A 9 9.18 4.35 -0.10
C ASP A 9 9.18 5.71 -0.82
N GLU A 10 8.66 5.77 -2.04
CA GLU A 10 8.53 7.01 -2.79
C GLU A 10 7.12 7.56 -2.69
N LYS A 11 6.98 8.70 -2.01
CA LYS A 11 5.68 9.29 -1.76
C LYS A 11 4.92 9.66 -3.03
N ASP A 12 5.64 10.13 -4.04
CA ASP A 12 5.00 10.54 -5.30
C ASP A 12 4.36 9.36 -6.00
N ILE A 13 5.00 8.19 -5.96
CA ILE A 13 4.46 6.97 -6.55
C ILE A 13 3.23 6.52 -5.79
N VAL A 14 3.30 6.53 -4.47
CA VAL A 14 2.16 6.14 -3.63
C VAL A 14 0.97 7.07 -3.91
N SER A 15 1.23 8.38 -4.00
CA SER A 15 0.18 9.36 -4.28
C SER A 15 -0.47 9.12 -5.63
N ALA A 16 0.33 8.89 -6.67
CA ALA A 16 -0.19 8.66 -8.02
C ALA A 16 -1.05 7.40 -8.07
N ILE A 17 -0.58 6.31 -7.49
CA ILE A 17 -1.31 5.04 -7.46
C ILE A 17 -2.58 5.20 -6.65
N SER A 18 -2.51 5.91 -5.51
CA SER A 18 -3.66 6.13 -4.65
C SER A 18 -4.77 6.90 -5.35
N ILE A 19 -4.40 7.95 -6.08
CA ILE A 19 -5.38 8.74 -6.85
C ILE A 19 -6.06 7.86 -7.89
N TYR A 20 -5.27 7.08 -8.62
CA TYR A 20 -5.80 6.22 -9.67
C TYR A 20 -6.77 5.17 -9.10
N LEU A 21 -6.37 4.47 -8.05
CA LEU A 21 -7.17 3.40 -7.47
C LEU A 21 -8.42 3.96 -6.76
N THR A 22 -8.29 5.08 -6.08
CA THR A 22 -9.44 5.72 -5.44
C THR A 22 -10.48 6.13 -6.48
N SER A 23 -10.02 6.60 -7.62
CA SER A 23 -10.90 6.97 -8.73
C SER A 23 -11.68 5.76 -9.25
N ASP A 24 -11.12 4.57 -9.12
CA ASP A 24 -11.78 3.32 -9.53
C ASP A 24 -12.64 2.70 -8.43
N GLY A 25 -12.76 3.35 -7.29
CA GLY A 25 -13.63 2.89 -6.21
C GLY A 25 -12.96 2.01 -5.18
N TYR A 26 -11.64 1.92 -5.18
CA TYR A 26 -10.91 1.17 -4.15
C TYR A 26 -10.56 2.05 -2.96
N GLU A 27 -10.45 1.42 -1.81
CA GLU A 27 -9.91 2.10 -0.63
C GLU A 27 -8.41 1.81 -0.58
N VAL A 28 -7.59 2.85 -0.55
CA VAL A 28 -6.14 2.71 -0.56
C VAL A 28 -5.57 2.98 0.82
N ILE A 29 -4.72 2.07 1.30
CA ILE A 29 -4.02 2.22 2.57
C ILE A 29 -2.53 2.29 2.25
N PRO A 30 -1.87 3.42 2.49
CA PRO A 30 -0.44 3.55 2.18
C PRO A 30 0.43 2.97 3.29
N ALA A 31 1.56 2.40 2.91
CA ALA A 31 2.60 1.98 3.83
C ALA A 31 3.95 2.41 3.27
N ARG A 32 4.87 2.80 4.13
CA ARG A 32 6.18 3.29 3.70
C ARG A 32 7.25 2.22 3.68
N ASN A 33 7.01 1.12 4.36
CA ASN A 33 7.98 0.03 4.45
C ASN A 33 7.27 -1.27 4.81
N GLY A 34 8.04 -2.36 4.83
CA GLY A 34 7.50 -3.68 5.10
C GLY A 34 6.91 -3.85 6.49
N LEU A 35 7.48 -3.16 7.49
CA LEU A 35 6.94 -3.25 8.86
C LEU A 35 5.57 -2.59 8.96
N GLU A 36 5.40 -1.44 8.33
CA GLU A 36 4.10 -0.79 8.28
C GLU A 36 3.08 -1.64 7.53
N ALA A 37 3.51 -2.21 6.40
CA ALA A 37 2.63 -3.06 5.61
C ALA A 37 2.17 -4.27 6.42
N LEU A 38 3.08 -4.90 7.14
CA LEU A 38 2.74 -6.07 7.96
C LEU A 38 1.74 -5.70 9.06
N ASP A 39 1.95 -4.57 9.72
CA ASP A 39 1.05 -4.10 10.76
C ASP A 39 -0.35 -3.82 10.21
N ILE A 40 -0.41 -3.19 9.04
CA ILE A 40 -1.69 -2.89 8.40
C ILE A 40 -2.44 -4.17 8.05
N VAL A 41 -1.75 -5.15 7.49
CA VAL A 41 -2.37 -6.43 7.12
C VAL A 41 -2.90 -7.16 8.35
N LYS A 42 -2.22 -7.04 9.48
CA LYS A 42 -2.68 -7.68 10.72
C LYS A 42 -3.95 -7.07 11.29
N HIS A 43 -4.18 -5.79 11.04
CA HIS A 43 -5.28 -5.05 11.67
C HIS A 43 -6.36 -4.63 10.69
N ASN A 44 -6.22 -4.94 9.42
CA ASN A 44 -7.18 -4.55 8.39
C ASN A 44 -7.44 -5.70 7.43
N ASP A 45 -8.64 -5.73 6.88
CA ASP A 45 -9.02 -6.75 5.92
C ASP A 45 -8.64 -6.28 4.52
N VAL A 46 -7.39 -6.55 4.13
CA VAL A 46 -6.83 -6.08 2.86
C VAL A 46 -6.92 -7.18 1.81
N GLN A 47 -7.46 -6.86 0.63
CA GLN A 47 -7.67 -7.82 -0.45
C GLN A 47 -6.50 -7.89 -1.42
N LEU A 48 -5.73 -6.81 -1.54
CA LEU A 48 -4.61 -6.77 -2.48
C LEU A 48 -3.47 -5.95 -1.90
N VAL A 49 -2.24 -6.41 -2.12
CA VAL A 49 -1.04 -5.69 -1.72
C VAL A 49 -0.20 -5.39 -2.95
N LEU A 50 0.08 -4.11 -3.19
CA LEU A 50 1.03 -3.67 -4.21
C LEU A 50 2.30 -3.25 -3.50
N MET A 51 3.40 -3.94 -3.79
CA MET A 51 4.66 -3.70 -3.09
C MET A 51 5.79 -3.49 -4.09
N ASP A 52 6.61 -2.46 -3.84
CA ASP A 52 7.79 -2.20 -4.64
C ASP A 52 8.87 -3.20 -4.28
N VAL A 53 9.28 -4.01 -5.26
CA VAL A 53 10.28 -5.05 -5.05
C VAL A 53 11.70 -4.48 -4.87
N MET A 54 11.89 -3.22 -5.23
CA MET A 54 13.18 -2.54 -5.08
C MET A 54 13.32 -1.83 -3.74
N MET A 55 12.26 -1.82 -2.95
CA MET A 55 12.27 -1.17 -1.64
C MET A 55 13.13 -1.99 -0.67
N PRO A 56 13.90 -1.33 0.21
CA PRO A 56 14.64 -2.07 1.23
C PRO A 56 13.69 -2.91 2.07
N VAL A 57 14.06 -4.16 2.25
CA VAL A 57 13.26 -5.05 3.09
C VAL A 57 13.59 -4.83 4.55
N MET A 58 12.67 -5.21 5.41
CA MET A 58 12.96 -5.20 6.84
C MET A 58 13.89 -6.37 7.16
N ASP A 59 14.89 -6.08 7.89
CA ASP A 59 15.86 -7.09 8.32
C ASP A 59 15.66 -7.41 9.79
#